data_1bb8638f47e96c4f8cc72410f3181c29
#
_entry.id   1bb8638f47e96c4f8cc72410f3181c29
#
_cell.length_a   1.000
_cell.length_b   1.000
_cell.length_c   1.000
_cell.angle_alpha   90.00
_cell.angle_beta   90.00
_cell.angle_gamma   90.00
#
_symmetry.space_group_name_H-M   'P 1'
#
loop_
_entity.id
_entity.type
_entity.pdbx_description
1 polymer ?
#
loop_
_entity_poly.entity_id
_entity_poly.type
_entity_poly.pdbx_seq_one_letter_code
_entity_poly.pdbx_strand_id
1 'polypeptide(L)'
;MMPCPPPEYVVYYAMRKEYHSNIRKQGLHSERNWNSFMQFFIISKKWIAALLACCLLISLCSCGSGQQKVSRSGFYFDTIITITLYGTSNEGYIDQCFELAKEYERKFSNTIETSEISKINQNAGKFVEVSPETIELIKAGISYGELSDGSFDITIGNLSDLWNFSEIAANLESEDNEADASVIPDKDTILKTVTHVDYTTIEIDGNKVRLNDRKSKLDLGGIAKGYIADRMRDYLNEQQVTSGIINLGGNVLTIGPKADGSNYNVGIQKPFAPTGTSIGTISVQDASIVSSGVYERYYRVNDKLYHHILDTSTGYPIENDLYQVTIINNCSMDGDALSTTCFALGLTDGMALVESLDGVEAVFVTNDEAIHCSSGIGDSITFQAE
;
A
#
# COMPACT_ATOMS: atom_id res chain seq x y z
N MET A 1 2.54 -12.97 -32.35
CA MET A 1 2.71 -12.33 -33.70
C MET A 1 2.01 -10.97 -33.64
N MET A 2 2.72 -9.94 -33.30
CA MET A 2 2.26 -8.55 -33.43
C MET A 2 2.99 -7.91 -34.62
N PRO A 3 2.35 -7.08 -35.43
CA PRO A 3 2.97 -6.53 -36.64
C PRO A 3 3.90 -5.36 -36.35
N CYS A 4 4.95 -5.29 -37.18
CA CYS A 4 5.99 -4.27 -37.22
C CYS A 4 5.44 -2.87 -37.56
N PRO A 5 5.94 -1.76 -36.98
CA PRO A 5 5.56 -0.42 -37.40
C PRO A 5 6.31 0.00 -38.68
N PRO A 6 5.74 0.94 -39.47
CA PRO A 6 6.25 1.34 -40.79
C PRO A 6 7.44 2.32 -40.67
N PRO A 7 8.27 2.47 -41.77
CA PRO A 7 9.55 3.17 -41.75
C PRO A 7 9.41 4.65 -42.09
N GLU A 8 9.67 5.54 -41.15
CA GLU A 8 9.86 6.99 -41.37
C GLU A 8 11.29 7.44 -41.04
N TYR A 9 12.28 6.86 -41.71
CA TYR A 9 13.68 7.29 -41.57
C TYR A 9 14.44 7.38 -42.89
N VAL A 10 13.82 7.85 -43.98
CA VAL A 10 14.49 8.00 -45.30
C VAL A 10 14.45 9.42 -45.88
N VAL A 11 13.90 10.43 -45.23
CA VAL A 11 13.75 11.78 -45.81
C VAL A 11 14.83 12.77 -45.36
N TYR A 12 15.71 12.43 -44.43
CA TYR A 12 16.70 13.40 -43.89
C TYR A 12 18.06 13.46 -44.63
N TYR A 13 18.33 12.62 -45.62
CA TYR A 13 19.63 12.57 -46.31
C TYR A 13 19.64 13.18 -47.72
N ALA A 14 18.49 13.59 -48.28
CA ALA A 14 18.40 14.15 -49.63
C ALA A 14 18.53 15.69 -49.70
N MET A 15 18.37 16.43 -48.61
CA MET A 15 18.42 17.92 -48.64
C MET A 15 19.79 18.55 -48.38
N ARG A 16 20.85 17.79 -48.19
CA ARG A 16 22.19 18.33 -47.90
C ARG A 16 23.10 18.50 -49.13
N LYS A 17 22.68 18.09 -50.32
CA LYS A 17 23.52 18.16 -51.55
C LYS A 17 23.20 19.31 -52.49
N GLU A 18 22.05 20.00 -52.32
CA GLU A 18 21.69 21.14 -53.20
C GLU A 18 22.07 22.53 -52.68
N TYR A 19 22.53 22.65 -51.43
CA TYR A 19 22.84 23.96 -50.82
C TYR A 19 24.24 24.48 -51.10
N HIS A 20 25.13 23.69 -51.72
CA HIS A 20 26.53 24.08 -52.00
C HIS A 20 26.87 24.42 -53.46
N SER A 21 25.90 24.43 -54.38
CA SER A 21 26.18 24.74 -55.82
C SER A 21 25.77 26.13 -56.31
N ASN A 22 25.13 26.98 -55.50
CA ASN A 22 24.60 28.28 -55.96
C ASN A 22 25.32 29.54 -55.43
N ILE A 23 26.49 29.43 -54.81
CA ILE A 23 27.26 30.60 -54.33
C ILE A 23 28.50 30.90 -55.19
N ARG A 24 28.48 30.63 -56.52
CA ARG A 24 29.56 31.03 -57.44
C ARG A 24 29.05 31.57 -58.76
N LYS A 25 28.17 32.54 -58.73
CA LYS A 25 27.98 33.47 -59.88
C LYS A 25 27.03 34.58 -59.41
N GLN A 26 27.58 35.71 -59.04
CA GLN A 26 27.22 37.06 -59.39
C GLN A 26 28.05 38.02 -58.56
N GLY A 27 29.10 38.47 -59.15
CA GLY A 27 29.84 39.65 -58.75
C GLY A 27 29.22 40.85 -59.43
N LEU A 28 29.41 42.00 -58.80
CA LEU A 28 29.39 43.35 -59.34
C LEU A 28 28.07 44.09 -59.41
N HIS A 29 28.12 45.21 -58.74
CA HIS A 29 27.40 46.49 -58.75
C HIS A 29 26.37 46.76 -57.65
N SER A 30 26.72 47.60 -56.72
CA SER A 30 26.34 49.02 -56.66
C SER A 30 26.32 49.49 -55.21
N GLU A 31 27.13 50.44 -54.88
CA GLU A 31 27.06 51.34 -53.76
C GLU A 31 25.74 52.09 -53.82
N ARG A 32 24.73 51.68 -53.05
CA ARG A 32 23.60 52.48 -52.59
C ARG A 32 22.70 51.58 -51.70
N ASN A 33 22.93 51.59 -50.40
CA ASN A 33 21.93 51.36 -49.39
C ASN A 33 22.51 51.02 -47.99
N TRP A 34 23.54 51.76 -47.57
CA TRP A 34 24.00 51.65 -46.18
C TRP A 34 22.94 52.11 -45.15
N ASN A 35 22.05 53.07 -45.53
CA ASN A 35 21.00 53.56 -44.62
C ASN A 35 19.86 52.58 -44.41
N SER A 36 19.49 51.77 -45.40
CA SER A 36 18.46 50.74 -45.23
C SER A 36 18.95 49.54 -44.39
N PHE A 37 20.25 49.20 -44.53
CA PHE A 37 20.84 48.09 -43.76
C PHE A 37 20.96 48.44 -42.27
N MET A 38 21.29 49.68 -41.94
CA MET A 38 21.35 50.15 -40.53
C MET A 38 19.95 50.20 -39.89
N GLN A 39 18.92 50.56 -40.61
CA GLN A 39 17.55 50.52 -40.07
C GLN A 39 17.07 49.09 -39.85
N PHE A 40 17.42 48.14 -40.71
CA PHE A 40 17.09 46.72 -40.53
C PHE A 40 17.82 46.09 -39.30
N PHE A 41 19.07 46.49 -39.07
CA PHE A 41 19.84 46.06 -37.90
C PHE A 41 19.34 46.67 -36.60
N ILE A 42 18.84 47.88 -36.58
CA ILE A 42 18.24 48.52 -35.38
C ILE A 42 16.87 47.92 -35.05
N ILE A 43 16.07 47.57 -36.07
CA ILE A 43 14.79 46.89 -35.90
C ILE A 43 15.03 45.46 -35.38
N SER A 44 16.03 44.73 -35.92
CA SER A 44 16.34 43.39 -35.44
C SER A 44 16.85 43.38 -33.98
N LYS A 45 17.66 44.34 -33.56
CA LYS A 45 18.11 44.47 -32.17
C LYS A 45 16.95 44.75 -31.21
N LYS A 46 15.99 45.57 -31.61
CA LYS A 46 14.78 45.83 -30.80
C LYS A 46 13.91 44.59 -30.69
N TRP A 47 13.73 43.80 -31.75
CA TRP A 47 13.00 42.53 -31.72
C TRP A 47 13.72 41.45 -30.93
N ILE A 48 15.05 41.38 -31.02
CA ILE A 48 15.87 40.45 -30.22
C ILE A 48 15.81 40.85 -28.73
N ALA A 49 15.86 42.14 -28.42
CA ALA A 49 15.70 42.63 -27.05
C ALA A 49 14.28 42.36 -26.49
N ALA A 50 13.23 42.51 -27.33
CA ALA A 50 11.86 42.17 -26.97
C ALA A 50 11.68 40.65 -26.77
N LEU A 51 12.30 39.82 -27.64
CA LEU A 51 12.26 38.36 -27.49
C LEU A 51 13.03 37.91 -26.24
N LEU A 52 14.19 38.48 -25.95
CA LEU A 52 14.94 38.24 -24.71
C LEU A 52 14.20 38.70 -23.46
N ALA A 53 13.53 39.86 -23.52
CA ALA A 53 12.67 40.32 -22.43
C ALA A 53 11.44 39.41 -22.23
N CYS A 54 10.84 38.89 -23.30
CA CYS A 54 9.73 37.95 -23.24
C CYS A 54 10.21 36.57 -22.67
N CYS A 55 11.38 36.09 -23.10
CA CYS A 55 12.01 34.89 -22.53
C CYS A 55 12.38 35.07 -21.06
N LEU A 56 12.85 36.24 -20.65
CA LEU A 56 13.11 36.59 -19.25
C LEU A 56 11.82 36.70 -18.42
N LEU A 57 10.73 37.22 -19.00
CA LEU A 57 9.42 37.27 -18.35
C LEU A 57 8.81 35.87 -18.20
N ILE A 58 9.02 34.99 -19.20
CA ILE A 58 8.57 33.57 -19.12
C ILE A 58 9.40 32.81 -18.06
N SER A 59 10.70 33.12 -17.94
CA SER A 59 11.55 32.49 -16.91
C SER A 59 11.27 33.03 -15.50
N LEU A 60 10.72 34.24 -15.36
CA LEU A 60 10.28 34.80 -14.07
C LEU A 60 8.90 34.29 -13.65
N CYS A 61 8.08 33.76 -14.57
CA CYS A 61 6.84 33.04 -14.23
C CYS A 61 7.09 31.58 -13.78
N SER A 62 8.32 31.10 -13.89
CA SER A 62 8.75 29.83 -13.24
C SER A 62 9.23 30.07 -11.80
N CYS A 63 8.62 31.03 -11.11
CA CYS A 63 8.74 31.12 -9.66
C CYS A 63 8.01 29.94 -9.01
N GLY A 64 8.81 29.06 -8.45
CA GLY A 64 8.49 27.98 -7.54
C GLY A 64 6.99 27.75 -7.29
N SER A 65 6.35 26.89 -8.05
CA SER A 65 5.18 26.17 -7.56
C SER A 65 5.70 25.34 -6.40
N GLY A 66 5.71 25.91 -5.19
CA GLY A 66 5.70 25.08 -3.99
C GLY A 66 4.62 24.05 -4.23
N GLN A 67 5.02 22.78 -4.38
CA GLN A 67 4.09 21.71 -4.70
C GLN A 67 2.95 21.79 -3.72
N GLN A 68 1.73 22.04 -4.20
CA GLN A 68 0.55 21.99 -3.36
C GLN A 68 0.55 20.61 -2.71
N LYS A 69 0.47 20.58 -1.39
CA LYS A 69 0.44 19.36 -0.59
C LYS A 69 -0.58 19.53 0.52
N VAL A 70 -1.46 18.58 0.65
CA VAL A 70 -2.33 18.46 1.82
C VAL A 70 -2.05 17.15 2.51
N SER A 71 -2.05 17.15 3.85
CA SER A 71 -1.82 15.96 4.66
C SER A 71 -2.63 16.05 5.94
N ARG A 72 -3.37 15.00 6.25
CA ARG A 72 -4.17 14.92 7.48
C ARG A 72 -4.14 13.51 8.04
N SER A 73 -4.33 13.41 9.35
CA SER A 73 -4.46 12.14 10.05
C SER A 73 -5.79 12.07 10.78
N GLY A 74 -6.35 10.86 10.88
CA GLY A 74 -7.54 10.52 11.65
C GLY A 74 -7.34 9.18 12.35
N PHE A 75 -8.23 8.82 13.29
CA PHE A 75 -8.17 7.55 14.01
C PHE A 75 -9.40 6.72 13.67
N TYR A 76 -9.19 5.55 13.06
CA TYR A 76 -10.21 4.59 12.63
C TYR A 76 -9.62 3.18 12.69
N PHE A 77 -10.42 2.14 12.89
CA PHE A 77 -9.97 0.75 12.97
C PHE A 77 -8.82 0.54 13.97
N ASP A 78 -8.92 1.21 15.11
CA ASP A 78 -7.91 1.19 16.19
C ASP A 78 -6.49 1.55 15.72
N THR A 79 -6.40 2.38 14.65
CA THR A 79 -5.11 2.84 14.12
C THR A 79 -5.18 4.27 13.60
N ILE A 80 -4.00 4.87 13.40
CA ILE A 80 -3.87 6.18 12.78
C ILE A 80 -3.84 6.00 11.25
N ILE A 81 -4.79 6.64 10.57
CA ILE A 81 -4.82 6.77 9.12
C ILE A 81 -4.23 8.13 8.75
N THR A 82 -3.18 8.14 7.95
CA THR A 82 -2.59 9.38 7.42
C THR A 82 -2.68 9.38 5.90
N ILE A 83 -3.27 10.44 5.33
CA ILE A 83 -3.40 10.63 3.90
C ILE A 83 -2.63 11.89 3.51
N THR A 84 -1.76 11.76 2.52
CA THR A 84 -0.98 12.86 1.95
C THR A 84 -1.21 12.90 0.44
N LEU A 85 -1.70 14.02 -0.07
CA LEU A 85 -1.94 14.24 -1.49
C LEU A 85 -1.05 15.37 -2.00
N TYR A 86 -0.52 15.20 -3.19
CA TYR A 86 0.32 16.17 -3.88
C TYR A 86 -0.37 16.69 -5.13
N GLY A 87 -0.03 17.91 -5.56
CA GLY A 87 -0.63 18.56 -6.71
C GLY A 87 -2.04 19.10 -6.47
N THR A 88 -2.54 19.06 -5.24
CA THR A 88 -3.85 19.58 -4.85
C THR A 88 -3.78 20.32 -3.52
N SER A 89 -4.68 21.31 -3.36
CA SER A 89 -4.96 21.98 -2.08
C SER A 89 -6.35 21.63 -1.53
N ASN A 90 -7.08 20.71 -2.19
CA ASN A 90 -8.43 20.35 -1.80
C ASN A 90 -8.41 19.31 -0.68
N GLU A 91 -8.56 19.78 0.56
CA GLU A 91 -8.66 18.90 1.75
C GLU A 91 -9.95 18.06 1.74
N GLY A 92 -10.98 18.45 1.00
CA GLY A 92 -12.24 17.71 0.90
C GLY A 92 -12.07 16.28 0.35
N TYR A 93 -11.01 16.02 -0.41
CA TYR A 93 -10.68 14.66 -0.86
C TYR A 93 -10.27 13.77 0.32
N ILE A 94 -9.51 14.32 1.28
CA ILE A 94 -9.12 13.59 2.48
C ILE A 94 -10.32 13.41 3.42
N ASP A 95 -11.18 14.43 3.54
CA ASP A 95 -12.41 14.33 4.32
C ASP A 95 -13.30 13.18 3.82
N GLN A 96 -13.45 13.04 2.50
CA GLN A 96 -14.22 11.94 1.92
C GLN A 96 -13.56 10.58 2.15
N CYS A 97 -12.24 10.48 2.10
CA CYS A 97 -11.53 9.24 2.47
C CYS A 97 -11.78 8.88 3.94
N PHE A 98 -11.81 9.85 4.86
CA PHE A 98 -12.16 9.58 6.26
C PHE A 98 -13.63 9.16 6.45
N GLU A 99 -14.56 9.71 5.66
CA GLU A 99 -15.95 9.22 5.67
C GLU A 99 -16.04 7.78 5.13
N LEU A 100 -15.26 7.41 4.10
CA LEU A 100 -15.14 6.02 3.66
C LEU A 100 -14.59 5.12 4.76
N ALA A 101 -13.52 5.53 5.46
CA ALA A 101 -12.99 4.76 6.60
C ALA A 101 -14.07 4.50 7.63
N LYS A 102 -14.81 5.53 8.02
CA LYS A 102 -15.88 5.45 9.01
C LYS A 102 -17.06 4.61 8.53
N GLU A 103 -17.39 4.64 7.24
CA GLU A 103 -18.41 3.78 6.65
C GLU A 103 -18.02 2.31 6.74
N TYR A 104 -16.78 1.98 6.32
CA TYR A 104 -16.28 0.60 6.35
C TYR A 104 -16.06 0.09 7.78
N GLU A 105 -15.67 0.95 8.71
CA GLU A 105 -15.60 0.60 10.13
C GLU A 105 -16.98 0.13 10.68
N ARG A 106 -18.07 0.80 10.29
CA ARG A 106 -19.43 0.37 10.63
C ARG A 106 -19.84 -0.94 9.96
N LYS A 107 -19.19 -1.35 8.87
CA LYS A 107 -19.43 -2.63 8.19
C LYS A 107 -18.55 -3.72 8.78
N PHE A 108 -17.25 -3.50 8.92
CA PHE A 108 -16.23 -4.52 9.11
C PHE A 108 -15.74 -4.70 10.55
N SER A 109 -15.98 -3.74 11.44
CA SER A 109 -15.53 -3.85 12.84
C SER A 109 -16.17 -5.05 13.53
N ASN A 110 -15.37 -5.82 14.27
CA ASN A 110 -15.84 -6.89 15.16
C ASN A 110 -16.10 -6.38 16.60
N THR A 111 -15.80 -5.09 16.90
CA THR A 111 -15.97 -4.44 18.21
C THR A 111 -17.15 -3.47 18.24
N ILE A 112 -17.53 -2.87 17.11
CA ILE A 112 -18.73 -2.03 17.02
C ILE A 112 -19.97 -2.94 16.98
N GLU A 113 -20.76 -2.94 18.03
CA GLU A 113 -21.90 -3.84 18.21
C GLU A 113 -22.91 -3.82 17.04
N THR A 114 -23.08 -2.68 16.41
CA THR A 114 -24.04 -2.47 15.31
C THR A 114 -23.47 -2.73 13.91
N SER A 115 -22.19 -3.10 13.80
CA SER A 115 -21.55 -3.41 12.51
C SER A 115 -22.17 -4.64 11.84
N GLU A 116 -21.91 -4.82 10.53
CA GLU A 116 -22.41 -6.01 9.82
C GLU A 116 -21.68 -7.28 10.31
N ILE A 117 -20.39 -7.23 10.55
CA ILE A 117 -19.62 -8.37 11.10
C ILE A 117 -20.10 -8.72 12.52
N SER A 118 -20.30 -7.75 13.39
CA SER A 118 -20.85 -8.01 14.74
C SER A 118 -22.24 -8.62 14.69
N LYS A 119 -23.10 -8.19 13.73
CA LYS A 119 -24.42 -8.80 13.54
C LYS A 119 -24.33 -10.26 13.08
N ILE A 120 -23.39 -10.59 12.15
CA ILE A 120 -23.15 -11.98 11.77
C ILE A 120 -22.72 -12.79 13.00
N ASN A 121 -21.74 -12.31 13.75
CA ASN A 121 -21.21 -12.95 14.94
C ASN A 121 -22.27 -13.19 16.02
N GLN A 122 -23.14 -12.20 16.29
CA GLN A 122 -24.23 -12.31 17.27
C GLN A 122 -25.34 -13.25 16.83
N ASN A 123 -25.50 -13.52 15.54
CA ASN A 123 -26.51 -14.37 14.95
C ASN A 123 -25.96 -15.65 14.32
N ALA A 124 -24.80 -16.14 14.78
CA ALA A 124 -24.19 -17.36 14.28
C ALA A 124 -25.20 -18.52 14.24
N GLY A 125 -25.23 -19.26 13.13
CA GLY A 125 -26.24 -20.27 12.82
C GLY A 125 -27.48 -19.75 12.07
N LYS A 126 -27.60 -18.44 11.81
CA LYS A 126 -28.68 -17.83 11.04
C LYS A 126 -28.10 -16.98 9.90
N PHE A 127 -28.83 -16.87 8.80
CA PHE A 127 -28.50 -15.92 7.75
C PHE A 127 -28.71 -14.48 8.19
N VAL A 128 -27.70 -13.64 7.96
CA VAL A 128 -27.72 -12.19 8.19
C VAL A 128 -27.51 -11.51 6.84
N GLU A 129 -28.38 -10.59 6.49
CA GLU A 129 -28.25 -9.75 5.30
C GLU A 129 -27.20 -8.67 5.52
N VAL A 130 -26.28 -8.51 4.56
CA VAL A 130 -25.15 -7.57 4.62
C VAL A 130 -24.94 -6.87 3.28
N SER A 131 -24.11 -5.84 3.26
CA SER A 131 -23.76 -5.10 2.06
C SER A 131 -22.93 -5.93 1.08
N PRO A 132 -22.93 -5.57 -0.23
CA PRO A 132 -22.09 -6.22 -1.24
C PRO A 132 -20.60 -6.20 -0.88
N GLU A 133 -20.12 -5.13 -0.27
CA GLU A 133 -18.72 -4.95 0.12
C GLU A 133 -18.33 -5.93 1.24
N THR A 134 -19.24 -6.19 2.17
CA THR A 134 -19.03 -7.21 3.21
C THR A 134 -18.97 -8.61 2.61
N ILE A 135 -19.84 -8.91 1.63
CA ILE A 135 -19.78 -10.17 0.88
C ILE A 135 -18.47 -10.31 0.11
N GLU A 136 -18.02 -9.24 -0.56
CA GLU A 136 -16.75 -9.22 -1.30
C GLU A 136 -15.58 -9.55 -0.38
N LEU A 137 -15.51 -8.86 0.76
CA LEU A 137 -14.40 -9.03 1.70
C LEU A 137 -14.40 -10.42 2.39
N ILE A 138 -15.58 -10.95 2.75
CA ILE A 138 -15.69 -12.30 3.29
C ILE A 138 -15.28 -13.35 2.26
N LYS A 139 -15.68 -13.21 0.99
CA LYS A 139 -15.25 -14.10 -0.08
C LYS A 139 -13.74 -14.07 -0.30
N ALA A 140 -13.14 -12.88 -0.27
CA ALA A 140 -11.69 -12.76 -0.33
C ALA A 140 -11.03 -13.47 0.86
N GLY A 141 -11.53 -13.29 2.08
CA GLY A 141 -11.05 -14.00 3.27
C GLY A 141 -11.13 -15.52 3.14
N ILE A 142 -12.24 -16.05 2.60
CA ILE A 142 -12.39 -17.50 2.31
C ILE A 142 -11.33 -17.94 1.30
N SER A 143 -11.12 -17.18 0.20
CA SER A 143 -10.13 -17.53 -0.83
C SER A 143 -8.70 -17.57 -0.26
N TYR A 144 -8.36 -16.68 0.67
CA TYR A 144 -7.07 -16.75 1.37
C TYR A 144 -6.98 -17.92 2.35
N GLY A 145 -8.10 -18.30 2.97
CA GLY A 145 -8.20 -19.55 3.74
C GLY A 145 -7.91 -20.78 2.86
N GLU A 146 -8.49 -20.85 1.66
CA GLU A 146 -8.24 -21.91 0.68
C GLU A 146 -6.77 -21.90 0.20
N LEU A 147 -6.22 -20.72 -0.13
CA LEU A 147 -4.85 -20.56 -0.62
C LEU A 147 -3.80 -21.01 0.40
N SER A 148 -4.07 -20.84 1.70
CA SER A 148 -3.15 -21.10 2.81
C SER A 148 -3.40 -22.42 3.52
N ASP A 149 -4.31 -23.26 3.02
CA ASP A 149 -4.77 -24.48 3.71
C ASP A 149 -5.20 -24.20 5.18
N GLY A 150 -5.92 -23.07 5.37
CA GLY A 150 -6.44 -22.62 6.66
C GLY A 150 -5.46 -21.88 7.56
N SER A 151 -4.20 -21.65 7.16
CA SER A 151 -3.25 -20.86 7.96
C SER A 151 -3.66 -19.39 8.10
N PHE A 152 -4.39 -18.85 7.11
CA PHE A 152 -5.14 -17.62 7.21
C PHE A 152 -6.62 -17.97 7.34
N ASP A 153 -7.28 -17.53 8.41
CA ASP A 153 -8.69 -17.85 8.63
C ASP A 153 -9.43 -16.67 9.29
N ILE A 154 -10.43 -16.15 8.58
CA ILE A 154 -11.22 -15.02 9.07
C ILE A 154 -12.22 -15.40 10.17
N THR A 155 -12.33 -16.67 10.55
CA THR A 155 -13.16 -17.12 11.70
C THR A 155 -12.38 -17.14 13.01
N ILE A 156 -11.17 -16.57 13.03
CA ILE A 156 -10.25 -16.52 14.18
C ILE A 156 -10.73 -15.64 15.35
N GLY A 157 -11.82 -14.90 15.18
CA GLY A 157 -12.25 -13.83 16.09
C GLY A 157 -12.35 -14.20 17.56
N ASN A 158 -12.76 -15.43 17.88
CA ASN A 158 -12.79 -15.87 19.29
C ASN A 158 -11.42 -16.12 19.90
N LEU A 159 -10.44 -16.53 19.11
CA LEU A 159 -9.05 -16.62 19.56
C LEU A 159 -8.45 -15.22 19.74
N SER A 160 -8.72 -14.30 18.82
CA SER A 160 -8.32 -12.90 18.96
C SER A 160 -8.86 -12.26 20.24
N ASP A 161 -10.15 -12.48 20.54
CA ASP A 161 -10.76 -12.00 21.78
C ASP A 161 -10.14 -12.67 23.01
N LEU A 162 -9.88 -13.98 22.96
CA LEU A 162 -9.34 -14.75 24.09
C LEU A 162 -7.94 -14.27 24.48
N TRP A 163 -7.09 -14.03 23.50
CA TRP A 163 -5.71 -13.53 23.71
C TRP A 163 -5.65 -12.03 24.01
N ASN A 164 -6.58 -11.24 23.50
CA ASN A 164 -6.77 -9.81 23.76
C ASN A 164 -5.48 -8.95 23.72
N PHE A 165 -4.61 -9.22 22.75
CA PHE A 165 -3.30 -8.58 22.63
C PHE A 165 -3.37 -7.04 22.62
N SER A 166 -4.38 -6.46 21.96
CA SER A 166 -4.51 -5.00 21.84
C SER A 166 -4.71 -4.34 23.19
N GLU A 167 -5.64 -4.86 24.02
CA GLU A 167 -5.93 -4.27 25.33
C GLU A 167 -4.81 -4.54 26.33
N ILE A 168 -4.27 -5.77 26.33
CA ILE A 168 -3.15 -6.12 27.23
C ILE A 168 -1.95 -5.23 26.93
N ALA A 169 -1.48 -5.17 25.67
CA ALA A 169 -0.34 -4.36 25.30
C ALA A 169 -0.53 -2.86 25.58
N ALA A 170 -1.75 -2.33 25.38
CA ALA A 170 -2.05 -0.92 25.64
C ALA A 170 -2.02 -0.56 27.15
N ASN A 171 -2.19 -1.56 28.03
CA ASN A 171 -2.23 -1.37 29.49
C ASN A 171 -0.87 -1.69 30.16
N LEU A 172 0.15 -2.13 29.41
CA LEU A 172 1.47 -2.39 29.97
C LEU A 172 2.23 -1.06 30.14
N GLU A 173 2.80 -0.86 31.34
CA GLU A 173 3.61 0.32 31.68
C GLU A 173 5.12 0.06 31.50
N SER A 174 5.52 -1.21 31.23
CA SER A 174 6.92 -1.59 31.07
C SER A 174 7.45 -1.24 29.68
N GLU A 175 8.68 -0.74 29.59
CA GLU A 175 9.34 -0.46 28.31
C GLU A 175 9.53 -1.73 27.45
N ASP A 176 9.59 -2.92 28.08
CA ASP A 176 9.81 -4.20 27.41
C ASP A 176 8.51 -4.99 27.17
N ASN A 177 7.34 -4.42 27.43
CA ASN A 177 6.03 -5.08 27.34
C ASN A 177 5.96 -6.38 28.20
N GLU A 178 6.61 -6.42 29.35
CA GLU A 178 6.55 -7.57 30.26
C GLU A 178 5.21 -7.61 30.99
N ALA A 179 4.53 -8.75 30.94
CA ALA A 179 3.23 -8.99 31.52
C ALA A 179 3.28 -10.13 32.56
N ASP A 180 2.30 -10.15 33.49
CA ASP A 180 2.12 -11.26 34.41
C ASP A 180 1.60 -12.51 33.67
N ALA A 181 2.00 -13.70 34.12
CA ALA A 181 1.61 -14.96 33.49
C ALA A 181 0.08 -15.21 33.48
N SER A 182 -0.68 -14.50 34.29
CA SER A 182 -2.15 -14.59 34.31
C SER A 182 -2.82 -14.06 33.05
N VAL A 183 -2.10 -13.30 32.20
CA VAL A 183 -2.63 -12.84 30.90
C VAL A 183 -2.70 -13.96 29.86
N ILE A 184 -1.94 -15.05 30.06
CA ILE A 184 -1.97 -16.20 29.15
C ILE A 184 -3.27 -16.97 29.36
N PRO A 185 -4.09 -17.17 28.31
CA PRO A 185 -5.33 -17.93 28.45
C PRO A 185 -5.10 -19.38 28.88
N ASP A 186 -6.05 -19.94 29.60
CA ASP A 186 -6.00 -21.34 30.01
C ASP A 186 -5.94 -22.27 28.80
N LYS A 187 -5.05 -23.28 28.88
CA LYS A 187 -4.83 -24.23 27.79
C LYS A 187 -6.08 -24.94 27.32
N ASP A 188 -6.94 -25.39 28.24
CA ASP A 188 -8.17 -26.11 27.87
C ASP A 188 -9.17 -25.18 27.17
N THR A 189 -9.14 -23.88 27.52
CA THR A 189 -9.94 -22.86 26.87
C THR A 189 -9.43 -22.61 25.45
N ILE A 190 -8.11 -22.47 25.24
CA ILE A 190 -7.51 -22.34 23.90
C ILE A 190 -7.89 -23.52 23.02
N LEU A 191 -7.68 -24.77 23.53
CA LEU A 191 -7.99 -26.01 22.79
C LEU A 191 -9.46 -26.14 22.43
N LYS A 192 -10.38 -25.62 23.23
CA LYS A 192 -11.82 -25.57 22.92
C LYS A 192 -12.14 -24.50 21.89
N THR A 193 -11.52 -23.34 22.00
CA THR A 193 -11.79 -22.21 21.14
C THR A 193 -11.29 -22.45 19.70
N VAL A 194 -10.10 -23.00 19.56
CA VAL A 194 -9.49 -23.29 18.24
C VAL A 194 -10.32 -24.26 17.40
N THR A 195 -11.11 -25.16 18.00
CA THR A 195 -11.98 -26.08 17.24
C THR A 195 -13.12 -25.38 16.50
N HIS A 196 -13.30 -24.09 16.71
CA HIS A 196 -14.32 -23.25 16.07
C HIS A 196 -13.72 -22.27 15.03
N VAL A 197 -12.43 -22.44 14.70
CA VAL A 197 -11.75 -21.73 13.62
C VAL A 197 -11.78 -22.64 12.39
N ASP A 198 -12.67 -22.30 11.45
CA ASP A 198 -12.85 -23.07 10.21
C ASP A 198 -13.63 -22.22 9.20
N TYR A 199 -12.93 -21.59 8.25
CA TYR A 199 -13.52 -20.75 7.21
C TYR A 199 -14.51 -21.52 6.32
N THR A 200 -14.39 -22.86 6.21
CA THR A 200 -15.29 -23.69 5.39
C THR A 200 -16.71 -23.74 5.96
N THR A 201 -16.89 -23.32 7.19
CA THR A 201 -18.21 -23.24 7.85
C THR A 201 -19.00 -21.99 7.48
N ILE A 202 -18.38 -21.04 6.73
CA ILE A 202 -19.04 -19.83 6.26
C ILE A 202 -19.89 -20.16 5.04
N GLU A 203 -21.18 -19.83 5.10
CA GLU A 203 -22.11 -20.00 3.99
C GLU A 203 -22.62 -18.65 3.49
N ILE A 204 -22.57 -18.45 2.15
CA ILE A 204 -23.04 -17.24 1.48
C ILE A 204 -24.16 -17.59 0.53
N ASP A 205 -25.31 -16.91 0.68
CA ASP A 205 -26.47 -17.02 -0.21
C ASP A 205 -26.90 -15.61 -0.66
N GLY A 206 -26.50 -15.23 -1.87
CA GLY A 206 -26.69 -13.88 -2.40
C GLY A 206 -26.01 -12.82 -1.54
N ASN A 207 -26.79 -11.97 -0.87
CA ASN A 207 -26.32 -10.93 0.06
C ASN A 207 -26.42 -11.35 1.54
N LYS A 208 -26.54 -12.65 1.83
CA LYS A 208 -26.67 -13.17 3.18
C LYS A 208 -25.50 -14.06 3.55
N VAL A 209 -25.05 -13.97 4.79
CA VAL A 209 -23.96 -14.75 5.38
C VAL A 209 -24.48 -15.53 6.59
N ARG A 210 -24.06 -16.77 6.74
CA ARG A 210 -24.29 -17.61 7.90
C ARG A 210 -23.00 -18.30 8.33
N LEU A 211 -22.70 -18.28 9.61
CA LEU A 211 -21.71 -19.16 10.22
C LEU A 211 -22.42 -20.45 10.63
N ASN A 212 -22.10 -21.57 10.01
CA ASN A 212 -22.74 -22.86 10.31
C ASN A 212 -22.28 -23.38 11.69
N ASP A 213 -21.05 -23.09 12.11
CA ASP A 213 -20.65 -23.25 13.48
C ASP A 213 -21.14 -22.03 14.31
N ARG A 214 -22.02 -22.31 15.28
CA ARG A 214 -22.63 -21.27 16.13
C ARG A 214 -21.67 -20.64 17.14
N LYS A 215 -20.48 -21.19 17.27
CA LYS A 215 -19.43 -20.69 18.17
C LYS A 215 -18.28 -20.05 17.36
N SER A 216 -18.36 -20.04 16.05
CA SER A 216 -17.41 -19.34 15.21
C SER A 216 -17.63 -17.83 15.29
N LYS A 217 -16.58 -17.03 15.12
CA LYS A 217 -16.63 -15.56 15.12
C LYS A 217 -15.72 -15.00 14.05
N LEU A 218 -16.26 -14.16 13.16
CA LEU A 218 -15.50 -13.45 12.14
C LEU A 218 -14.64 -12.35 12.76
N ASP A 219 -13.41 -12.25 12.25
CA ASP A 219 -12.50 -11.12 12.40
C ASP A 219 -11.83 -10.86 11.04
N LEU A 220 -12.02 -9.65 10.51
CA LEU A 220 -11.46 -9.24 9.21
C LEU A 220 -10.20 -8.38 9.36
N GLY A 221 -9.58 -8.33 10.55
CA GLY A 221 -8.43 -7.48 10.85
C GLY A 221 -7.21 -7.70 9.95
N GLY A 222 -7.04 -8.90 9.42
CA GLY A 222 -5.93 -9.26 8.52
C GLY A 222 -6.17 -8.94 7.04
N ILE A 223 -7.30 -8.31 6.65
CA ILE A 223 -7.63 -8.03 5.25
C ILE A 223 -8.37 -6.69 5.05
N ALA A 224 -9.05 -6.19 6.08
CA ALA A 224 -9.94 -5.05 5.95
C ALA A 224 -9.21 -3.73 5.70
N LYS A 225 -8.02 -3.54 6.29
CA LYS A 225 -7.24 -2.30 6.09
C LYS A 225 -6.81 -2.15 4.64
N GLY A 226 -6.34 -3.23 4.03
CA GLY A 226 -5.98 -3.27 2.62
C GLY A 226 -7.16 -2.95 1.71
N TYR A 227 -8.32 -3.57 1.95
CA TYR A 227 -9.55 -3.27 1.21
C TYR A 227 -9.93 -1.78 1.28
N ILE A 228 -9.86 -1.19 2.46
CA ILE A 228 -10.21 0.22 2.66
C ILE A 228 -9.20 1.13 1.94
N ALA A 229 -7.91 0.81 1.97
CA ALA A 229 -6.88 1.56 1.25
C ALA A 229 -7.15 1.55 -0.27
N ASP A 230 -7.54 0.41 -0.83
CA ASP A 230 -7.90 0.28 -2.24
C ASP A 230 -9.16 1.11 -2.58
N ARG A 231 -10.20 1.10 -1.75
CA ARG A 231 -11.41 1.92 -1.96
C ARG A 231 -11.10 3.42 -1.88
N MET A 232 -10.22 3.84 -0.98
CA MET A 232 -9.75 5.24 -0.92
C MET A 232 -8.96 5.61 -2.17
N ARG A 233 -8.07 4.75 -2.66
CA ARG A 233 -7.34 4.95 -3.91
C ARG A 233 -8.30 5.08 -5.10
N ASP A 234 -9.28 4.20 -5.20
CA ASP A 234 -10.28 4.23 -6.28
C ASP A 234 -11.01 5.57 -6.29
N TYR A 235 -11.51 6.01 -5.13
CA TYR A 235 -12.14 7.32 -5.00
C TYR A 235 -11.19 8.46 -5.42
N LEU A 236 -9.95 8.46 -4.96
CA LEU A 236 -8.97 9.50 -5.29
C LEU A 236 -8.63 9.51 -6.79
N ASN A 237 -8.55 8.35 -7.42
CA ASN A 237 -8.36 8.21 -8.87
C ASN A 237 -9.56 8.78 -9.66
N GLU A 238 -10.80 8.55 -9.21
CA GLU A 238 -12.01 9.17 -9.78
C GLU A 238 -11.96 10.71 -9.68
N GLN A 239 -11.34 11.24 -8.62
CA GLN A 239 -11.12 12.68 -8.45
C GLN A 239 -9.86 13.18 -9.20
N GLN A 240 -9.23 12.33 -10.03
CA GLN A 240 -8.03 12.65 -10.82
C GLN A 240 -6.81 13.04 -9.96
N VAL A 241 -6.73 12.55 -8.74
CA VAL A 241 -5.53 12.65 -7.92
C VAL A 241 -4.49 11.66 -8.47
N THR A 242 -3.35 12.19 -8.90
CA THR A 242 -2.30 11.40 -9.59
C THR A 242 -1.05 11.19 -8.74
N SER A 243 -1.01 11.72 -7.52
CA SER A 243 0.15 11.61 -6.63
C SER A 243 -0.27 11.69 -5.18
N GLY A 244 0.01 10.65 -4.40
CA GLY A 244 -0.37 10.59 -3.00
C GLY A 244 0.15 9.37 -2.26
N ILE A 245 -0.03 9.40 -0.94
CA ILE A 245 0.24 8.28 -0.03
C ILE A 245 -0.94 8.15 0.91
N ILE A 246 -1.43 6.92 1.05
CA ILE A 246 -2.40 6.50 2.05
C ILE A 246 -1.65 5.55 3.00
N ASN A 247 -1.68 5.83 4.30
CA ASN A 247 -1.08 4.96 5.32
C ASN A 247 -2.13 4.63 6.38
N LEU A 248 -2.49 3.36 6.49
CA LEU A 248 -3.42 2.82 7.47
C LEU A 248 -2.65 1.96 8.49
N GLY A 249 -2.03 2.60 9.49
CA GLY A 249 -1.34 1.86 10.56
C GLY A 249 -0.21 0.94 10.05
N GLY A 250 0.57 1.40 9.07
CA GLY A 250 1.68 0.63 8.48
C GLY A 250 1.32 -0.08 7.16
N ASN A 251 0.05 -0.21 6.81
CA ASN A 251 -0.37 -0.55 5.44
C ASN A 251 -0.25 0.72 4.59
N VAL A 252 0.74 0.78 3.72
CA VAL A 252 1.08 1.95 2.90
C VAL A 252 0.69 1.69 1.45
N LEU A 253 -0.10 2.59 0.87
CA LEU A 253 -0.49 2.57 -0.53
C LEU A 253 -0.05 3.88 -1.19
N THR A 254 0.72 3.79 -2.29
CA THR A 254 1.13 4.94 -3.09
C THR A 254 0.24 5.12 -4.31
N ILE A 255 -0.05 6.36 -4.68
CA ILE A 255 -0.82 6.73 -5.87
C ILE A 255 0.14 7.44 -6.82
N GLY A 256 0.37 6.86 -7.99
CA GLY A 256 1.27 7.38 -9.01
C GLY A 256 2.70 7.63 -8.52
N PRO A 257 3.48 8.38 -9.30
CA PRO A 257 4.80 8.86 -8.90
C PRO A 257 4.68 10.10 -8.00
N LYS A 258 5.79 10.52 -7.39
CA LYS A 258 5.92 11.88 -6.86
C LYS A 258 5.71 12.90 -7.96
N ALA A 259 5.40 14.14 -7.60
CA ALA A 259 5.13 15.19 -8.57
C ALA A 259 6.34 15.58 -9.44
N ASP A 260 7.56 15.21 -9.05
CA ASP A 260 8.79 15.32 -9.87
C ASP A 260 9.03 14.10 -10.78
N GLY A 261 8.11 13.15 -10.80
CA GLY A 261 8.19 11.91 -11.57
C GLY A 261 9.03 10.81 -10.90
N SER A 262 9.62 11.06 -9.74
CA SER A 262 10.41 10.04 -9.01
C SER A 262 9.53 9.10 -8.20
N ASN A 263 10.08 7.96 -7.81
CA ASN A 263 9.44 6.99 -6.93
C ASN A 263 9.29 7.52 -5.50
N TYR A 264 8.31 6.98 -4.78
CA TYR A 264 8.25 7.07 -3.32
C TYR A 264 9.27 6.13 -2.70
N ASN A 265 9.92 6.58 -1.63
CA ASN A 265 10.74 5.72 -0.79
C ASN A 265 9.96 5.43 0.48
N VAL A 266 9.57 4.18 0.66
CA VAL A 266 8.79 3.71 1.81
C VAL A 266 9.72 2.90 2.70
N GLY A 267 9.90 3.34 3.95
CA GLY A 267 10.71 2.63 4.94
C GLY A 267 9.98 1.39 5.47
N ILE A 268 10.68 0.27 5.57
CA ILE A 268 10.21 -0.91 6.29
C ILE A 268 10.62 -0.76 7.74
N GLN A 269 9.64 -0.75 8.66
CA GLN A 269 9.89 -0.59 10.10
C GLN A 269 10.83 -1.70 10.61
N LYS A 270 11.86 -1.30 11.37
CA LYS A 270 12.73 -2.26 12.05
C LYS A 270 11.96 -2.91 13.21
N PRO A 271 11.91 -4.27 13.30
CA PRO A 271 11.27 -4.96 14.41
C PRO A 271 11.77 -4.49 15.77
N PHE A 272 10.85 -4.25 16.70
CA PHE A 272 11.10 -3.81 18.09
C PHE A 272 11.84 -2.48 18.27
N ALA A 273 12.18 -1.78 17.19
CA ALA A 273 12.80 -0.46 17.25
C ALA A 273 11.73 0.66 17.40
N PRO A 274 12.11 1.85 17.85
CA PRO A 274 11.21 3.00 17.90
C PRO A 274 10.53 3.24 16.55
N THR A 275 9.26 3.64 16.58
CA THR A 275 8.48 3.95 15.36
C THR A 275 9.23 4.94 14.47
N GLY A 276 9.34 4.61 13.18
CA GLY A 276 10.07 5.40 12.18
C GLY A 276 11.54 5.00 12.00
N THR A 277 12.03 4.01 12.76
CA THR A 277 13.34 3.39 12.47
C THR A 277 13.14 2.33 11.41
N SER A 278 13.85 2.42 10.28
CA SER A 278 13.73 1.43 9.20
C SER A 278 14.89 0.43 9.18
N ILE A 279 14.65 -0.74 8.59
CA ILE A 279 15.70 -1.72 8.24
C ILE A 279 16.12 -1.57 6.79
N GLY A 280 15.38 -0.78 6.03
CA GLY A 280 15.60 -0.54 4.62
C GLY A 280 14.43 0.20 3.99
N THR A 281 14.62 0.59 2.74
CA THR A 281 13.69 1.44 2.00
C THR A 281 13.33 0.77 0.68
N ILE A 282 12.03 0.71 0.38
CA ILE A 282 11.46 0.28 -0.91
C ILE A 282 11.17 1.51 -1.78
N SER A 283 11.66 1.51 -3.02
CA SER A 283 11.42 2.57 -4.00
C SER A 283 10.33 2.16 -4.99
N VAL A 284 9.14 2.75 -4.90
CA VAL A 284 7.93 2.34 -5.62
C VAL A 284 7.07 3.52 -6.08
N GLN A 285 6.16 3.22 -7.03
CA GLN A 285 5.02 4.06 -7.41
C GLN A 285 3.82 3.15 -7.70
N ASP A 286 2.59 3.63 -7.47
CA ASP A 286 1.36 2.85 -7.68
C ASP A 286 1.41 1.46 -7.02
N ALA A 287 1.93 1.38 -5.81
CA ALA A 287 2.14 0.12 -5.12
C ALA A 287 1.62 0.16 -3.69
N SER A 288 1.23 -0.99 -3.20
CA SER A 288 0.93 -1.29 -1.82
C SER A 288 2.12 -1.95 -1.15
N ILE A 289 2.46 -1.50 0.05
CA ILE A 289 3.51 -2.06 0.91
C ILE A 289 2.86 -2.35 2.25
N VAL A 290 2.68 -3.63 2.56
CA VAL A 290 1.98 -4.07 3.77
C VAL A 290 2.87 -5.01 4.56
N SER A 291 3.03 -4.70 5.83
CA SER A 291 3.84 -5.50 6.76
C SER A 291 2.96 -6.15 7.81
N SER A 292 3.21 -7.42 8.08
CA SER A 292 2.75 -8.14 9.28
C SER A 292 3.97 -8.51 10.12
N GLY A 293 3.98 -8.09 11.39
CA GLY A 293 5.11 -8.29 12.26
C GLY A 293 4.73 -8.55 13.71
N VAL A 294 5.53 -9.36 14.39
CA VAL A 294 5.30 -9.78 15.78
C VAL A 294 5.35 -8.61 16.77
N TYR A 295 5.99 -7.51 16.40
CA TYR A 295 6.22 -6.34 17.24
C TYR A 295 5.06 -5.32 17.24
N GLU A 296 4.02 -5.52 16.43
CA GLU A 296 2.90 -4.58 16.37
C GLU A 296 2.00 -4.66 17.60
N ARG A 297 1.68 -5.88 18.04
CA ARG A 297 0.87 -6.14 19.23
C ARG A 297 1.41 -7.39 19.91
N TYR A 298 2.14 -7.20 20.98
CA TYR A 298 2.80 -8.29 21.71
C TYR A 298 2.94 -7.97 23.18
N TYR A 299 3.21 -9.00 23.94
CA TYR A 299 3.73 -8.92 25.31
C TYR A 299 4.71 -10.05 25.55
N ARG A 300 5.51 -9.92 26.62
CA ARG A 300 6.43 -10.97 27.08
C ARG A 300 5.94 -11.51 28.42
N VAL A 301 6.16 -12.79 28.63
CA VAL A 301 5.96 -13.44 29.92
C VAL A 301 7.16 -14.35 30.18
N ASN A 302 7.95 -14.06 31.20
CA ASN A 302 9.19 -14.77 31.51
C ASN A 302 10.13 -14.83 30.29
N ASP A 303 10.40 -13.70 29.66
CA ASP A 303 11.21 -13.54 28.43
C ASP A 303 10.63 -14.20 27.17
N LYS A 304 9.54 -14.96 27.25
CA LYS A 304 8.88 -15.54 26.08
C LYS A 304 7.97 -14.49 25.41
N LEU A 305 8.15 -14.33 24.10
CA LEU A 305 7.33 -13.46 23.26
C LEU A 305 5.98 -14.11 22.93
N TYR A 306 4.90 -13.36 23.13
CA TYR A 306 3.54 -13.68 22.66
C TYR A 306 3.03 -12.54 21.81
N HIS A 307 2.49 -12.83 20.64
CA HIS A 307 2.07 -11.83 19.66
C HIS A 307 0.74 -12.19 18.99
N HIS A 308 0.12 -11.23 18.36
CA HIS A 308 -1.25 -11.31 17.84
C HIS A 308 -1.46 -12.18 16.60
N ILE A 309 -0.41 -12.65 15.92
CA ILE A 309 -0.55 -13.53 14.76
C ILE A 309 -0.66 -14.95 15.29
N LEU A 310 -1.86 -15.52 15.23
CA LEU A 310 -2.22 -16.78 15.86
C LEU A 310 -2.20 -17.93 14.86
N ASP A 311 -1.74 -19.09 15.31
CA ASP A 311 -1.85 -20.35 14.60
C ASP A 311 -3.28 -20.88 14.72
N THR A 312 -3.94 -20.99 13.58
CA THR A 312 -5.33 -21.43 13.45
C THR A 312 -5.56 -22.90 13.83
N SER A 313 -4.49 -23.70 13.92
CA SER A 313 -4.55 -25.12 14.27
C SER A 313 -4.31 -25.38 15.76
N THR A 314 -3.44 -24.58 16.39
CA THR A 314 -3.08 -24.75 17.82
C THR A 314 -3.76 -23.74 18.74
N GLY A 315 -4.17 -22.59 18.20
CA GLY A 315 -4.73 -21.47 18.93
C GLY A 315 -3.72 -20.62 19.70
N TYR A 316 -2.42 -20.90 19.58
CA TYR A 316 -1.32 -20.12 20.16
C TYR A 316 -0.75 -19.13 19.15
N PRO A 317 0.03 -18.11 19.61
CA PRO A 317 0.87 -17.34 18.71
C PRO A 317 1.77 -18.23 17.86
N ILE A 318 1.91 -17.91 16.57
CA ILE A 318 2.76 -18.67 15.65
C ILE A 318 4.21 -18.66 16.15
N GLU A 319 4.83 -19.84 16.24
CA GLU A 319 6.26 -19.98 16.56
C GLU A 319 7.01 -20.38 15.29
N ASN A 320 7.65 -19.40 14.64
CA ASN A 320 8.55 -19.61 13.52
C ASN A 320 9.76 -18.67 13.63
N ASP A 321 10.65 -18.71 12.64
CA ASP A 321 11.88 -17.90 12.64
C ASP A 321 11.68 -16.48 12.08
N LEU A 322 10.44 -15.98 11.95
CA LEU A 322 10.15 -14.66 11.38
C LEU A 322 9.80 -13.62 12.46
N TYR A 323 10.33 -12.41 12.27
CA TYR A 323 9.83 -11.22 12.95
C TYR A 323 8.83 -10.47 12.11
N GLN A 324 8.98 -10.51 10.77
CA GLN A 324 8.16 -9.69 9.87
C GLN A 324 8.13 -10.24 8.45
N VAL A 325 7.00 -10.05 7.79
CA VAL A 325 6.85 -10.19 6.33
C VAL A 325 6.27 -8.89 5.79
N THR A 326 6.89 -8.34 4.75
CA THR A 326 6.39 -7.18 4.02
C THR A 326 6.07 -7.61 2.60
N ILE A 327 4.83 -7.43 2.17
CA ILE A 327 4.37 -7.68 0.80
C ILE A 327 4.36 -6.38 0.03
N ILE A 328 4.84 -6.44 -1.22
CA ILE A 328 4.81 -5.35 -2.19
C ILE A 328 4.04 -5.82 -3.41
N ASN A 329 2.92 -5.18 -3.72
CA ASN A 329 2.06 -5.49 -4.85
C ASN A 329 1.23 -4.26 -5.28
N ASN A 330 0.25 -4.43 -6.17
CA ASN A 330 -0.61 -3.33 -6.63
C ASN A 330 -2.03 -3.34 -6.03
N CYS A 331 -2.37 -4.32 -5.19
CA CYS A 331 -3.66 -4.46 -4.51
C CYS A 331 -3.44 -4.54 -3.01
N SER A 332 -3.89 -3.53 -2.27
CA SER A 332 -3.60 -3.44 -0.85
C SER A 332 -4.35 -4.49 -0.02
N MET A 333 -5.55 -4.90 -0.47
CA MET A 333 -6.30 -5.99 0.14
C MET A 333 -5.51 -7.31 0.06
N ASP A 334 -4.96 -7.62 -1.11
CA ASP A 334 -4.11 -8.80 -1.29
C ASP A 334 -2.82 -8.71 -0.47
N GLY A 335 -2.20 -7.51 -0.42
CA GLY A 335 -1.01 -7.27 0.41
C GLY A 335 -1.26 -7.50 1.90
N ASP A 336 -2.42 -7.05 2.43
CA ASP A 336 -2.81 -7.22 3.84
C ASP A 336 -2.99 -8.72 4.17
N ALA A 337 -3.76 -9.45 3.36
CA ALA A 337 -3.98 -10.89 3.56
C ALA A 337 -2.70 -11.72 3.34
N LEU A 338 -1.92 -11.43 2.30
CA LEU A 338 -0.70 -12.18 1.98
C LEU A 338 0.39 -11.97 3.03
N SER A 339 0.52 -10.76 3.61
CA SER A 339 1.54 -10.53 4.64
C SER A 339 1.34 -11.42 5.87
N THR A 340 0.09 -11.59 6.30
CA THR A 340 -0.29 -12.49 7.38
C THR A 340 -0.16 -13.96 6.96
N THR A 341 -0.63 -14.30 5.75
CA THR A 341 -0.53 -15.66 5.20
C THR A 341 0.92 -16.12 5.10
N CYS A 342 1.80 -15.33 4.49
CA CYS A 342 3.21 -15.67 4.33
C CYS A 342 3.95 -15.73 5.68
N PHE A 343 3.56 -14.88 6.64
CA PHE A 343 4.08 -14.99 8.00
C PHE A 343 3.67 -16.34 8.64
N ALA A 344 2.41 -16.73 8.49
CA ALA A 344 1.91 -17.99 9.04
C ALA A 344 2.58 -19.23 8.43
N LEU A 345 2.83 -19.21 7.12
CA LEU A 345 3.53 -20.29 6.40
C LEU A 345 5.04 -20.36 6.73
N GLY A 346 5.64 -19.30 7.27
CA GLY A 346 7.07 -19.22 7.52
C GLY A 346 7.90 -18.88 6.28
N LEU A 347 9.23 -18.78 6.45
CA LEU A 347 10.11 -18.28 5.38
C LEU A 347 10.06 -19.14 4.11
N THR A 348 10.18 -20.46 4.23
CA THR A 348 10.32 -21.34 3.06
C THR A 348 9.04 -21.39 2.23
N ASP A 349 7.92 -21.70 2.86
CA ASP A 349 6.64 -21.90 2.16
C ASP A 349 6.01 -20.53 1.79
N GLY A 350 6.19 -19.52 2.64
CA GLY A 350 5.76 -18.14 2.33
C GLY A 350 6.52 -17.56 1.14
N MET A 351 7.83 -17.75 1.05
CA MET A 351 8.61 -17.35 -0.12
C MET A 351 8.18 -18.11 -1.37
N ALA A 352 7.97 -19.42 -1.28
CA ALA A 352 7.50 -20.23 -2.40
C ALA A 352 6.11 -19.78 -2.89
N LEU A 353 5.23 -19.39 -1.98
CA LEU A 353 3.93 -18.80 -2.34
C LEU A 353 4.12 -17.49 -3.11
N VAL A 354 4.92 -16.55 -2.59
CA VAL A 354 5.18 -15.26 -3.25
C VAL A 354 5.75 -15.46 -4.65
N GLU A 355 6.76 -16.31 -4.81
CA GLU A 355 7.38 -16.61 -6.12
C GLU A 355 6.40 -17.27 -7.12
N SER A 356 5.29 -17.82 -6.65
CA SER A 356 4.25 -18.40 -7.51
C SER A 356 3.19 -17.38 -7.98
N LEU A 357 3.20 -16.15 -7.43
CA LEU A 357 2.18 -15.14 -7.68
C LEU A 357 2.75 -14.02 -8.58
N ASP A 358 2.07 -13.73 -9.69
CA ASP A 358 2.47 -12.66 -10.60
C ASP A 358 2.28 -11.27 -9.96
N GLY A 359 3.32 -10.44 -9.98
CA GLY A 359 3.26 -9.05 -9.51
C GLY A 359 3.24 -8.90 -7.98
N VAL A 360 3.62 -9.93 -7.25
CA VAL A 360 3.77 -9.93 -5.80
C VAL A 360 5.24 -10.13 -5.45
N GLU A 361 5.79 -9.22 -4.65
CA GLU A 361 7.14 -9.34 -4.10
C GLU A 361 7.09 -9.27 -2.58
N ALA A 362 8.12 -9.79 -1.93
CA ALA A 362 8.19 -9.80 -0.48
C ALA A 362 9.59 -9.57 0.09
N VAL A 363 9.61 -8.98 1.29
CA VAL A 363 10.77 -8.90 2.17
C VAL A 363 10.41 -9.62 3.47
N PHE A 364 11.16 -10.66 3.80
CA PHE A 364 11.05 -11.40 5.06
C PHE A 364 12.20 -10.99 5.98
N VAL A 365 11.92 -10.79 7.24
CA VAL A 365 12.90 -10.50 8.28
C VAL A 365 12.85 -11.61 9.32
N THR A 366 13.94 -12.32 9.47
CA THR A 366 14.07 -13.43 10.43
C THR A 366 14.42 -12.93 11.83
N ASN A 367 14.32 -13.81 12.83
CA ASN A 367 14.55 -13.46 14.24
C ASN A 367 16.04 -13.19 14.58
N ASP A 368 16.97 -13.52 13.69
CA ASP A 368 18.37 -13.13 13.72
C ASP A 368 18.65 -11.82 12.91
N GLU A 369 17.59 -11.10 12.56
CA GLU A 369 17.60 -9.85 11.77
C GLU A 369 18.13 -10.02 10.33
N ALA A 370 18.22 -11.25 9.80
CA ALA A 370 18.55 -11.44 8.39
C ALA A 370 17.37 -11.06 7.48
N ILE A 371 17.70 -10.50 6.32
CA ILE A 371 16.71 -10.04 5.34
C ILE A 371 16.74 -10.98 4.14
N HIS A 372 15.56 -11.51 3.77
CA HIS A 372 15.35 -12.36 2.62
C HIS A 372 14.34 -11.71 1.68
N CYS A 373 14.74 -11.52 0.42
CA CYS A 373 13.91 -10.89 -0.60
C CYS A 373 13.47 -11.90 -1.65
N SER A 374 12.25 -11.74 -2.19
CA SER A 374 11.82 -12.45 -3.39
C SER A 374 12.63 -12.03 -4.63
N SER A 375 12.56 -12.86 -5.69
CA SER A 375 13.44 -12.74 -6.86
C SER A 375 13.26 -11.45 -7.66
N GLY A 376 12.09 -10.82 -7.65
CA GLY A 376 11.85 -9.57 -8.37
C GLY A 376 12.36 -8.31 -7.64
N ILE A 377 12.76 -8.44 -6.37
CA ILE A 377 13.41 -7.34 -5.64
C ILE A 377 14.88 -7.25 -6.09
N GLY A 378 15.27 -6.08 -6.58
CA GLY A 378 16.54 -5.82 -7.23
C GLY A 378 16.45 -5.65 -8.74
N ASP A 379 15.40 -6.19 -9.37
CA ASP A 379 15.10 -6.07 -10.79
C ASP A 379 14.02 -5.00 -11.05
N SER A 380 12.80 -5.25 -10.62
CA SER A 380 11.63 -4.37 -10.83
C SER A 380 11.41 -3.40 -9.68
N ILE A 381 11.79 -3.78 -8.47
CA ILE A 381 11.64 -3.02 -7.23
C ILE A 381 13.02 -2.85 -6.59
N THR A 382 13.37 -1.61 -6.24
CA THR A 382 14.63 -1.34 -5.54
C THR A 382 14.41 -1.40 -4.03
N PHE A 383 15.14 -2.30 -3.35
CA PHE A 383 15.27 -2.31 -1.90
C PHE A 383 16.68 -1.88 -1.51
N GLN A 384 16.78 -0.95 -0.57
CA GLN A 384 18.05 -0.49 -0.02
C GLN A 384 18.03 -0.74 1.49
N ALA A 385 18.84 -1.70 1.95
CA ALA A 385 19.05 -1.96 3.37
C ALA A 385 19.78 -0.79 4.04
N GLU A 386 19.44 -0.49 5.30
CA GLU A 386 20.07 0.53 6.14
C GLU A 386 21.08 -0.06 7.11
#